data_59c2ff8c6dfc83d8e115a61715bd0e1a
#
_entry.id   59c2ff8c6dfc83d8e115a61715bd0e1a
#
_cell.length_a   1.000
_cell.length_b   1.000
_cell.length_c   1.000
_cell.angle_alpha   90.00
_cell.angle_beta   90.00
_cell.angle_gamma   90.00
#
_symmetry.space_group_name_H-M   'P 1'
#
loop_
_entity.id
_entity.type
_entity.pdbx_description
1 polymer ?
#
loop_
_entity_poly.entity_id
_entity_poly.type
_entity_poly.pdbx_seq_one_letter_code
_entity_poly.pdbx_strand_id
1 'polypeptide(L)'
;MKIKNILLTALLLALVGCGKLTLENYSKIQVGMPEDEVFTLIGKPDKCDDVMGIRNCAWASGDRSVNVSFAAGKVLLFTSQNLN
;
A
#
# COMPACT_ATOMS: atom_id res chain seq x y z
N MET A 1 -19.73 8.13 -31.53
CA MET A 1 -18.50 7.59 -31.69
C MET A 1 -17.46 8.07 -30.76
N LYS A 2 -17.21 9.28 -30.73
CA LYS A 2 -16.16 9.74 -29.86
C LYS A 2 -16.48 9.53 -28.43
N ILE A 3 -17.65 9.33 -28.09
CA ILE A 3 -18.03 9.21 -26.71
C ILE A 3 -17.52 7.97 -26.04
N LYS A 4 -17.41 6.92 -26.78
CA LYS A 4 -16.97 5.69 -26.19
C LYS A 4 -15.58 5.76 -25.63
N ASN A 5 -14.78 6.62 -26.10
CA ASN A 5 -13.44 6.74 -25.58
C ASN A 5 -13.41 7.09 -24.12
N ILE A 6 -14.36 7.85 -23.71
CA ILE A 6 -14.41 8.29 -22.35
C ILE A 6 -14.72 7.17 -21.40
N LEU A 7 -15.51 6.25 -21.84
CA LEU A 7 -15.87 5.15 -20.98
C LEU A 7 -14.69 4.27 -20.67
N LEU A 8 -13.84 4.09 -21.62
CA LEU A 8 -12.67 3.28 -21.40
C LEU A 8 -11.78 3.84 -20.33
N THR A 9 -11.66 5.13 -20.31
CA THR A 9 -10.80 5.77 -19.35
C THR A 9 -11.26 5.51 -17.94
N ALA A 10 -12.54 5.59 -17.72
CA ALA A 10 -13.06 5.36 -16.40
C ALA A 10 -12.80 3.94 -15.93
N LEU A 11 -12.88 3.03 -16.84
CA LEU A 11 -12.67 1.65 -16.50
C LEU A 11 -11.26 1.39 -16.04
N LEU A 12 -10.32 2.01 -16.68
CA LEU A 12 -8.92 1.83 -16.33
C LEU A 12 -8.63 2.29 -14.91
N LEU A 13 -9.26 3.35 -14.50
CA LEU A 13 -9.03 3.85 -13.17
C LEU A 13 -9.44 2.85 -12.11
N ALA A 14 -10.51 2.16 -12.36
CA ALA A 14 -10.99 1.18 -11.41
C ALA A 14 -9.98 0.06 -11.23
N LEU A 15 -9.34 -0.34 -12.31
CA LEU A 15 -8.38 -1.40 -12.22
C LEU A 15 -7.15 -1.00 -11.44
N VAL A 16 -6.72 0.22 -11.63
CA VAL A 16 -5.53 0.70 -10.95
C VAL A 16 -5.72 0.65 -9.46
N GLY A 17 -6.91 0.95 -8.97
CA GLY A 17 -7.13 1.00 -7.54
C GLY A 17 -7.11 -0.34 -6.85
N CYS A 18 -7.20 -1.42 -7.58
CA CYS A 18 -7.31 -2.73 -6.96
C CYS A 18 -6.03 -3.49 -6.80
N GLY A 19 -4.93 -3.05 -7.34
CA GLY A 19 -3.73 -3.85 -7.38
C GLY A 19 -2.52 -3.24 -6.74
N LYS A 20 -2.68 -2.45 -5.69
CA LYS A 20 -1.52 -1.80 -5.10
C LYS A 20 -0.69 -2.69 -4.21
N LEU A 21 -1.27 -3.73 -3.63
CA LEU A 21 -0.53 -4.60 -2.73
C LEU A 21 0.19 -5.66 -3.55
N THR A 22 1.29 -5.28 -4.15
CA THR A 22 2.07 -6.16 -5.03
C THR A 22 3.52 -6.17 -4.58
N LEU A 23 4.24 -7.20 -5.01
CA LEU A 23 5.66 -7.29 -4.71
C LEU A 23 6.40 -6.08 -5.31
N GLU A 24 6.01 -5.68 -6.49
CA GLU A 24 6.65 -4.55 -7.14
C GLU A 24 6.54 -3.28 -6.30
N ASN A 25 5.35 -2.97 -5.82
CA ASN A 25 5.15 -1.77 -5.02
C ASN A 25 5.81 -1.90 -3.65
N TYR A 26 5.72 -3.10 -3.05
CA TYR A 26 6.34 -3.35 -1.77
C TYR A 26 7.86 -3.15 -1.85
N SER A 27 8.47 -3.55 -2.95
CA SER A 27 9.91 -3.47 -3.07
C SER A 27 10.43 -2.03 -3.13
N LYS A 28 9.53 -1.08 -3.28
CA LYS A 28 9.91 0.34 -3.30
C LYS A 28 9.93 0.97 -1.92
N ILE A 29 9.46 0.25 -0.91
CA ILE A 29 9.44 0.77 0.45
C ILE A 29 10.85 0.79 1.01
N GLN A 30 11.22 1.88 1.67
CA GLN A 30 12.55 2.03 2.26
C GLN A 30 12.45 2.56 3.67
N VAL A 31 13.40 2.16 4.50
CA VAL A 31 13.49 2.69 5.86
C VAL A 31 13.64 4.20 5.78
N GLY A 32 12.90 4.90 6.62
CA GLY A 32 12.93 6.36 6.64
C GLY A 32 11.90 7.01 5.73
N MET A 33 11.20 6.23 4.92
CA MET A 33 10.18 6.75 4.01
C MET A 33 9.00 7.30 4.82
N PRO A 34 8.44 8.45 4.44
CA PRO A 34 7.28 8.97 5.15
C PRO A 34 6.07 8.06 5.02
N GLU A 35 5.24 8.06 6.04
CA GLU A 35 4.05 7.21 6.11
C GLU A 35 3.16 7.39 4.89
N ASP A 36 2.89 8.64 4.51
CA ASP A 36 1.98 8.90 3.40
C ASP A 36 2.54 8.41 2.07
N GLU A 37 3.84 8.32 1.95
CA GLU A 37 4.44 7.80 0.74
C GLU A 37 4.22 6.30 0.64
N VAL A 38 4.29 5.59 1.77
CA VAL A 38 3.99 4.16 1.80
C VAL A 38 2.54 3.93 1.40
N PHE A 39 1.63 4.77 1.91
CA PHE A 39 0.21 4.63 1.58
C PHE A 39 -0.04 4.88 0.11
N THR A 40 0.75 5.74 -0.52
CA THR A 40 0.64 5.95 -1.95
C THR A 40 1.10 4.72 -2.73
N LEU A 41 2.12 4.04 -2.23
CA LEU A 41 2.65 2.87 -2.91
C LEU A 41 1.75 1.65 -2.78
N ILE A 42 1.32 1.33 -1.58
CA ILE A 42 0.60 0.07 -1.36
C ILE A 42 -0.82 0.26 -0.85
N GLY A 43 -1.30 1.49 -0.83
CA GLY A 43 -2.67 1.77 -0.46
C GLY A 43 -2.83 1.99 1.03
N LYS A 44 -4.06 2.18 1.45
CA LYS A 44 -4.36 2.38 2.86
C LYS A 44 -4.28 1.06 3.61
N PRO A 45 -3.75 1.07 4.82
CA PRO A 45 -3.70 -0.16 5.59
C PRO A 45 -5.08 -0.57 6.08
N ASP A 46 -5.22 -1.86 6.35
CA ASP A 46 -6.46 -2.37 6.89
C ASP A 46 -6.60 -1.99 8.35
N LYS A 47 -5.51 -1.93 9.06
CA LYS A 47 -5.55 -1.47 10.44
C LYS A 47 -4.17 -1.03 10.90
N CYS A 48 -4.14 -0.16 11.90
CA CYS A 48 -2.91 0.30 12.51
C CYS A 48 -3.09 0.33 14.01
N ASP A 49 -2.02 0.03 14.74
CA ASP A 49 -1.98 0.08 16.20
C ASP A 49 -0.77 0.90 16.64
N ASP A 50 -0.96 1.73 17.65
CA ASP A 50 0.13 2.49 18.21
C ASP A 50 0.56 1.87 19.52
N VAL A 51 1.82 1.52 19.64
CA VAL A 51 2.36 0.94 20.86
C VAL A 51 3.66 1.64 21.19
N MET A 52 3.67 2.38 22.29
CA MET A 52 4.89 3.03 22.79
C MET A 52 5.59 3.88 21.75
N GLY A 53 4.80 4.64 20.99
CA GLY A 53 5.37 5.53 20.01
C GLY A 53 5.65 4.90 18.65
N ILE A 54 5.42 3.59 18.53
CA ILE A 54 5.60 2.89 17.27
C ILE A 54 4.22 2.58 16.71
N ARG A 55 4.00 2.94 15.46
CA ARG A 55 2.73 2.62 14.79
C ARG A 55 2.96 1.41 13.90
N ASN A 56 2.19 0.36 14.14
CA ASN A 56 2.26 -0.85 13.33
C ASN A 56 1.02 -0.94 12.46
N CYS A 57 1.22 -0.97 11.15
CA CYS A 57 0.12 -1.02 10.21
C CYS A 57 0.17 -2.33 9.43
N ALA A 58 -1.01 -2.85 9.12
CA ALA A 58 -1.15 -4.12 8.42
C ALA A 58 -2.02 -3.97 7.20
N TRP A 59 -1.57 -4.56 6.11
CA TRP A 59 -2.30 -4.67 4.85
C TRP A 59 -2.54 -6.13 4.59
N ALA A 60 -3.73 -6.49 4.13
CA ALA A 60 -4.06 -7.88 3.82
C ALA A 60 -4.92 -7.94 2.57
N SER A 61 -4.67 -8.93 1.75
CA SER A 61 -5.44 -9.16 0.53
C SER A 61 -5.36 -10.65 0.22
N GLY A 62 -6.42 -11.39 0.57
CA GLY A 62 -6.38 -12.83 0.43
C GLY A 62 -5.36 -13.40 1.38
N ASP A 63 -4.41 -14.17 0.84
CA ASP A 63 -3.35 -14.73 1.66
C ASP A 63 -2.09 -13.89 1.65
N ARG A 64 -2.13 -12.72 1.01
CA ARG A 64 -1.01 -11.80 1.01
C ARG A 64 -1.11 -10.86 2.19
N SER A 65 0.01 -10.49 2.74
CA SER A 65 0.00 -9.51 3.82
C SER A 65 1.30 -8.73 3.85
N VAL A 66 1.20 -7.52 4.36
CA VAL A 66 2.35 -6.63 4.55
C VAL A 66 2.18 -5.99 5.90
N ASN A 67 3.26 -5.88 6.64
CA ASN A 67 3.27 -5.18 7.92
C ASN A 67 4.40 -4.16 7.88
N VAL A 68 4.09 -2.92 8.27
CA VAL A 68 5.07 -1.86 8.30
C VAL A 68 4.99 -1.18 9.64
N SER A 69 6.14 -0.96 10.27
CA SER A 69 6.22 -0.24 11.52
C SER A 69 6.81 1.13 11.26
N PHE A 70 6.19 2.15 11.84
CA PHE A 70 6.62 3.54 11.68
C PHE A 70 7.02 4.12 13.02
N ALA A 71 8.09 4.88 13.02
CA ALA A 71 8.52 5.63 14.19
C ALA A 71 8.62 7.09 13.77
N ALA A 72 7.94 7.97 14.49
CA ALA A 72 7.93 9.40 14.17
C ALA A 72 7.48 9.66 12.73
N GLY A 73 6.52 8.85 12.24
CA GLY A 73 5.98 9.05 10.91
C GLY A 73 6.81 8.51 9.78
N LYS A 74 7.85 7.74 10.08
CA LYS A 74 8.74 7.20 9.04
C LYS A 74 8.93 5.71 9.22
N VAL A 75 9.16 5.02 8.11
CA VAL A 75 9.31 3.57 8.11
C VAL A 75 10.49 3.16 8.97
N LEU A 76 10.24 2.25 9.90
CA LEU A 76 11.26 1.68 10.75
C LEU A 76 11.65 0.29 10.25
N LEU A 77 10.66 -0.54 10.00
CA LEU A 77 10.89 -1.85 9.41
C LEU A 77 9.62 -2.32 8.71
N PHE A 78 9.75 -3.32 7.87
CA PHE A 78 8.62 -3.81 7.11
C PHE A 78 8.84 -5.26 6.71
N THR A 79 7.75 -6.02 6.64
CA THR A 79 7.79 -7.44 6.28
C THR A 79 6.61 -7.75 5.39
N SER A 80 6.68 -8.86 4.68
CA SER A 80 5.59 -9.29 3.82
C SER A 80 5.49 -10.80 3.81
N GLN A 81 4.31 -11.29 3.42
CA GLN A 81 4.08 -12.72 3.24
C GLN A 81 3.28 -12.93 1.97
N ASN A 82 3.71 -13.89 1.17
CA ASN A 82 2.99 -14.33 -0.02
C ASN A 82 2.80 -13.27 -1.09
N LEU A 83 3.70 -12.29 -1.14
CA LEU A 83 3.69 -11.32 -2.21
C LEU A 83 4.44 -11.88 -3.40
N ASN A 84 3.79 -11.92 -4.54
CA ASN A 84 4.44 -12.43 -5.75
C ASN A 84 4.39 -11.45 -6.87
#